data_c0e14f2250a039ac623fb22efb7f84a7
#
_entry.id   c0e14f2250a039ac623fb22efb7f84a7
#
_cell.length_a   1.000
_cell.length_b   1.000
_cell.length_c   1.000
_cell.angle_alpha   90.00
_cell.angle_beta   90.00
_cell.angle_gamma   90.00
#
_symmetry.space_group_name_H-M   'P 1'
#
loop_
_entity.id
_entity.type
_entity.pdbx_description
1 polymer ?
#
loop_
_entity_poly.entity_id
_entity_poly.type
_entity_poly.pdbx_seq_one_letter_code
_entity_poly.pdbx_strand_id
1 'polypeptide(L)'
;MTTDAPARTKRPERPQAILTVTATEAVTPNLIRITAGGEGFDAIKDNDATDKYVKIIFADPRHGLTPPYDLAALREHSPERLPRNRTYTVREMDRENRQLTIDFVVHGDEGIAGPWARTAAPGDTLVAMGAGGAYRPDPDAPWHLLIADHTAIPAVSSALEEMDAAATGHIIANVPHAENRLLPEVPAGMTVTWVDDDEALIAAVRDLDWAEGTPQVFAHGERETIKAIRRILKEREVPRESLSISAYWARGRAEDQFQAEKREPIGQID
;
A
#
# COMPACT_ATOMS: atom_id res chain seq x y z
N MET A 1 11.95 42.66 -22.64
CA MET A 1 10.70 42.25 -21.95
C MET A 1 10.95 40.86 -21.37
N THR A 2 11.33 40.82 -20.10
CA THR A 2 11.54 39.55 -19.35
C THR A 2 10.18 39.08 -18.85
N THR A 3 9.68 38.01 -19.40
CA THR A 3 8.46 37.33 -18.92
C THR A 3 8.80 36.59 -17.62
N ASP A 4 8.33 37.19 -16.54
CA ASP A 4 8.38 36.59 -15.20
C ASP A 4 7.49 35.35 -15.17
N ALA A 5 8.09 34.18 -15.00
CA ALA A 5 7.33 32.91 -14.88
C ALA A 5 6.57 32.94 -13.54
N PRO A 6 5.27 32.55 -13.50
CA PRO A 6 4.51 32.60 -12.27
C PRO A 6 5.14 31.69 -11.21
N ALA A 7 5.39 32.26 -10.04
CA ALA A 7 5.91 31.54 -8.87
C ALA A 7 5.01 30.32 -8.58
N ARG A 8 5.59 29.12 -8.64
CA ARG A 8 4.89 27.89 -8.25
C ARG A 8 4.44 28.05 -6.79
N THR A 9 3.14 28.19 -6.58
CA THR A 9 2.56 28.19 -5.24
C THR A 9 3.02 26.94 -4.50
N LYS A 10 3.76 27.10 -3.40
CA LYS A 10 4.19 26.00 -2.54
C LYS A 10 2.93 25.26 -2.10
N ARG A 11 2.84 23.98 -2.45
CA ARG A 11 1.75 23.10 -2.00
C ARG A 11 1.85 23.04 -0.47
N PRO A 12 0.76 23.28 0.28
CA PRO A 12 0.81 23.22 1.74
C PRO A 12 1.35 21.84 2.18
N GLU A 13 2.24 21.85 3.15
CA GLU A 13 2.76 20.60 3.72
C GLU A 13 1.62 19.81 4.35
N ARG A 14 1.63 18.50 4.13
CA ARG A 14 0.65 17.61 4.76
C ARG A 14 0.95 17.53 6.25
N PRO A 15 -0.06 17.59 7.13
CA PRO A 15 0.17 17.43 8.57
C PRO A 15 0.82 16.07 8.85
N GLN A 16 1.69 16.05 9.84
CA GLN A 16 2.34 14.85 10.35
C GLN A 16 1.56 14.37 11.57
N ALA A 17 1.07 13.13 11.51
CA ALA A 17 0.54 12.42 12.66
C ALA A 17 1.70 11.83 13.44
N ILE A 18 1.88 12.27 14.66
CA ILE A 18 2.88 11.73 15.59
C ILE A 18 2.14 10.77 16.50
N LEU A 19 2.38 9.47 16.29
CA LEU A 19 1.69 8.40 16.98
C LEU A 19 2.65 7.66 17.89
N THR A 20 2.10 7.04 18.92
CA THR A 20 2.83 6.12 19.80
C THR A 20 2.45 4.69 19.46
N VAL A 21 3.43 3.82 19.26
CA VAL A 21 3.20 2.38 19.13
C VAL A 21 2.56 1.86 20.41
N THR A 22 1.44 1.18 20.28
CA THR A 22 0.69 0.60 21.42
C THR A 22 0.80 -0.92 21.47
N ALA A 23 0.96 -1.57 20.29
CA ALA A 23 1.15 -3.01 20.21
C ALA A 23 2.00 -3.38 18.98
N THR A 24 2.68 -4.53 19.11
CA THR A 24 3.41 -5.19 18.02
C THR A 24 3.10 -6.69 18.05
N GLU A 25 2.90 -7.29 16.88
CA GLU A 25 2.55 -8.69 16.74
C GLU A 25 3.24 -9.29 15.52
N ALA A 26 3.86 -10.47 15.66
CA ALA A 26 4.31 -11.26 14.54
C ALA A 26 3.13 -12.10 14.01
N VAL A 27 2.44 -11.59 12.98
CA VAL A 27 1.25 -12.24 12.38
C VAL A 27 1.65 -13.47 11.59
N THR A 28 2.76 -13.38 10.85
CA THR A 28 3.44 -14.49 10.16
C THR A 28 4.94 -14.31 10.31
N PRO A 29 5.78 -15.29 9.92
CA PRO A 29 7.23 -15.11 9.97
C PRO A 29 7.75 -13.86 9.25
N ASN A 30 7.04 -13.40 8.22
CA ASN A 30 7.45 -12.27 7.41
C ASN A 30 6.44 -11.10 7.43
N LEU A 31 5.51 -11.08 8.38
CA LEU A 31 4.53 -10.01 8.52
C LEU A 31 4.44 -9.57 9.98
N ILE A 32 4.85 -8.33 10.24
CA ILE A 32 4.77 -7.72 11.56
C ILE A 32 3.67 -6.67 11.55
N ARG A 33 2.71 -6.82 12.45
CA ARG A 33 1.63 -5.88 12.68
C ARG A 33 2.04 -4.89 13.75
N ILE A 34 1.88 -3.60 13.45
CA ILE A 34 2.12 -2.50 14.38
C ILE A 34 0.82 -1.72 14.55
N THR A 35 0.36 -1.60 15.78
CA THR A 35 -0.73 -0.69 16.13
C THR A 35 -0.16 0.55 16.80
N ALA A 36 -0.56 1.72 16.33
CA ALA A 36 -0.09 3.00 16.85
C ALA A 36 -1.24 4.01 16.92
N GLY A 37 -1.23 4.87 17.93
CA GLY A 37 -2.31 5.82 18.14
C GLY A 37 -1.91 7.00 19.03
N GLY A 38 -2.92 7.70 19.54
CA GLY A 38 -2.77 8.85 20.43
C GLY A 38 -3.24 10.16 19.82
N GLU A 39 -2.86 11.28 20.43
CA GLU A 39 -3.38 12.62 20.07
C GLU A 39 -3.11 13.02 18.62
N GLY A 40 -2.00 12.54 18.03
CA GLY A 40 -1.65 12.81 16.65
C GLY A 40 -2.55 12.15 15.60
N PHE A 41 -3.43 11.22 15.99
CA PHE A 41 -4.29 10.47 15.08
C PHE A 41 -5.18 11.37 14.21
N ASP A 42 -5.71 12.45 14.77
CA ASP A 42 -6.61 13.39 14.06
C ASP A 42 -5.94 14.15 12.91
N ALA A 43 -4.61 14.12 12.84
CA ALA A 43 -3.88 14.67 11.70
C ALA A 43 -3.98 13.78 10.44
N ILE A 44 -4.42 12.53 10.57
CA ILE A 44 -4.67 11.62 9.46
C ILE A 44 -6.09 11.87 8.93
N LYS A 45 -6.15 12.45 7.72
CA LYS A 45 -7.44 12.57 7.04
C LYS A 45 -7.85 11.20 6.51
N ASP A 46 -8.94 10.70 7.04
CA ASP A 46 -9.51 9.45 6.57
C ASP A 46 -10.32 9.61 5.28
N ASN A 47 -10.58 8.50 4.61
CA ASN A 47 -11.42 8.38 3.42
C ASN A 47 -12.12 7.02 3.43
N ASP A 48 -13.05 6.79 2.49
CA ASP A 48 -13.85 5.56 2.44
C ASP A 48 -13.19 4.41 1.68
N ALA A 49 -11.94 4.58 1.23
CA ALA A 49 -11.22 3.52 0.50
C ALA A 49 -10.80 2.38 1.45
N THR A 50 -10.80 1.14 0.96
CA THR A 50 -10.26 -0.02 1.67
C THR A 50 -8.75 -0.16 1.48
N ASP A 51 -8.21 0.34 0.37
CA ASP A 51 -6.77 0.40 0.08
C ASP A 51 -6.08 1.65 0.67
N LYS A 52 -6.59 2.14 1.81
CA LYS A 52 -5.98 3.29 2.49
C LYS A 52 -4.48 3.10 2.69
N TYR A 53 -3.71 4.15 2.45
CA TYR A 53 -2.29 4.12 2.71
C TYR A 53 -1.79 5.41 3.35
N VAL A 54 -0.77 5.29 4.16
CA VAL A 54 -0.03 6.40 4.75
C VAL A 54 1.43 6.38 4.30
N LYS A 55 2.08 7.54 4.36
CA LYS A 55 3.54 7.63 4.23
C LYS A 55 4.15 7.71 5.62
N ILE A 56 4.85 6.67 6.02
CA ILE A 56 5.59 6.64 7.27
C ILE A 56 6.92 7.35 7.05
N ILE A 57 7.29 8.21 7.97
CA ILE A 57 8.51 9.01 7.93
C ILE A 57 9.55 8.41 8.87
N PHE A 58 10.66 7.97 8.30
CA PHE A 58 11.79 7.41 9.04
C PHE A 58 12.95 8.41 9.05
N ALA A 59 13.20 9.03 10.18
CA ALA A 59 14.40 9.84 10.40
C ALA A 59 15.57 8.93 10.76
N ASP A 60 16.77 9.26 10.24
CA ASP A 60 17.99 8.59 10.67
C ASP A 60 18.31 9.02 12.12
N PRO A 61 18.39 8.09 13.09
CA PRO A 61 18.67 8.43 14.48
C PRO A 61 19.97 9.22 14.69
N ARG A 62 20.95 9.04 13.80
CA ARG A 62 22.24 9.76 13.85
C ARG A 62 22.10 11.27 13.69
N HIS A 63 20.99 11.72 13.08
CA HIS A 63 20.73 13.15 12.89
C HIS A 63 20.05 13.83 14.06
N GLY A 64 19.56 13.07 15.06
CA GLY A 64 18.93 13.62 16.26
C GLY A 64 17.68 14.47 15.98
N LEU A 65 16.95 14.17 14.90
CA LEU A 65 15.73 14.88 14.55
C LEU A 65 14.57 14.43 15.44
N THR A 66 13.74 15.37 15.84
CA THR A 66 12.49 15.11 16.58
C THR A 66 11.28 15.58 15.77
N PRO A 67 10.18 14.80 15.73
CA PRO A 67 8.97 15.23 15.05
C PRO A 67 8.21 16.35 15.82
N PRO A 68 7.41 17.20 15.14
CA PRO A 68 7.23 17.19 13.68
C PRO A 68 8.47 17.67 12.95
N TYR A 69 8.79 17.02 11.82
CA TYR A 69 9.95 17.38 11.01
C TYR A 69 9.65 18.55 10.08
N ASP A 70 10.46 19.60 10.08
CA ASP A 70 10.41 20.64 9.05
C ASP A 70 11.06 20.14 7.76
N LEU A 71 10.27 19.39 6.98
CA LEU A 71 10.73 18.76 5.74
C LEU A 71 11.11 19.80 4.67
N ALA A 72 10.53 21.03 4.72
CA ALA A 72 10.87 22.09 3.80
C ALA A 72 12.24 22.68 4.10
N ALA A 73 12.48 23.04 5.36
CA ALA A 73 13.78 23.54 5.79
C ALA A 73 14.88 22.49 5.60
N LEU A 74 14.62 21.22 5.90
CA LEU A 74 15.58 20.14 5.67
C LEU A 74 15.93 19.98 4.19
N ARG A 75 14.95 20.05 3.26
CA ARG A 75 15.24 20.00 1.81
C ARG A 75 16.10 21.16 1.34
N GLU A 76 15.89 22.35 1.90
CA GLU A 76 16.58 23.56 1.48
C GLU A 76 18.00 23.66 2.06
N HIS A 77 18.17 23.28 3.34
CA HIS A 77 19.39 23.58 4.08
C HIS A 77 20.24 22.38 4.48
N SER A 78 19.65 21.16 4.50
CA SER A 78 20.33 19.94 4.98
C SER A 78 19.73 18.68 4.32
N PRO A 79 19.77 18.58 2.98
CA PRO A 79 19.10 17.50 2.25
C PRO A 79 19.60 16.09 2.62
N GLU A 80 20.84 15.99 3.09
CA GLU A 80 21.44 14.73 3.59
C GLU A 80 20.81 14.23 4.88
N ARG A 81 20.12 15.10 5.63
CA ARG A 81 19.41 14.78 6.87
C ARG A 81 17.92 14.50 6.66
N LEU A 82 17.45 14.62 5.42
CA LEU A 82 16.03 14.48 5.11
C LEU A 82 15.53 13.07 5.47
N PRO A 83 14.47 12.94 6.29
CA PRO A 83 13.87 11.65 6.58
C PRO A 83 13.35 10.96 5.31
N ARG A 84 13.40 9.64 5.30
CA ARG A 84 12.90 8.83 4.18
C ARG A 84 11.45 8.43 4.41
N ASN A 85 10.68 8.43 3.34
CA ASN A 85 9.28 8.01 3.39
C ASN A 85 9.14 6.58 2.88
N ARG A 86 8.22 5.83 3.50
CA ARG A 86 7.77 4.52 3.01
C ARG A 86 6.25 4.49 3.01
N THR A 87 5.69 3.99 1.92
CA THR A 87 4.23 3.90 1.77
C THR A 87 3.76 2.54 2.28
N TYR A 88 2.79 2.56 3.19
CA TYR A 88 2.19 1.36 3.74
C TYR A 88 0.67 1.44 3.73
N THR A 89 0.03 0.32 3.44
CA THR A 89 -1.41 0.17 3.60
C THR A 89 -1.78 0.30 5.07
N VAL A 90 -2.83 1.05 5.35
CA VAL A 90 -3.49 1.04 6.66
C VAL A 90 -4.40 -0.19 6.68
N ARG A 91 -4.02 -1.18 7.46
CA ARG A 91 -4.77 -2.44 7.59
C ARG A 91 -6.10 -2.22 8.30
N GLU A 92 -6.09 -1.35 9.30
CA GLU A 92 -7.26 -1.00 10.09
C GLU A 92 -7.14 0.43 10.60
N MET A 93 -8.27 1.13 10.67
CA MET A 93 -8.37 2.46 11.26
C MET A 93 -9.48 2.47 12.32
N ASP A 94 -9.08 2.36 13.57
CA ASP A 94 -9.97 2.43 14.73
C ASP A 94 -10.11 3.89 15.18
N ARG A 95 -11.24 4.49 14.82
CA ARG A 95 -11.55 5.88 15.16
C ARG A 95 -11.94 6.06 16.61
N GLU A 96 -12.57 5.06 17.21
CA GLU A 96 -13.02 5.11 18.60
C GLU A 96 -11.84 5.14 19.56
N ASN A 97 -10.85 4.27 19.32
CA ASN A 97 -9.63 4.20 20.12
C ASN A 97 -8.50 5.10 19.58
N ARG A 98 -8.73 5.83 18.46
CA ARG A 98 -7.76 6.72 17.80
C ARG A 98 -6.45 5.99 17.48
N GLN A 99 -6.57 4.83 16.84
CA GLN A 99 -5.47 3.96 16.46
C GLN A 99 -5.51 3.60 14.99
N LEU A 100 -4.35 3.35 14.42
CA LEU A 100 -4.21 2.70 13.13
C LEU A 100 -3.32 1.49 13.25
N THR A 101 -3.61 0.48 12.44
CA THR A 101 -2.85 -0.75 12.36
C THR A 101 -2.22 -0.86 10.97
N ILE A 102 -0.95 -1.22 10.93
CA ILE A 102 -0.17 -1.37 9.70
C ILE A 102 0.55 -2.71 9.73
N ASP A 103 0.44 -3.46 8.64
CA ASP A 103 1.16 -4.71 8.44
C ASP A 103 2.42 -4.44 7.62
N PHE A 104 3.58 -4.72 8.21
CA PHE A 104 4.89 -4.58 7.61
C PHE A 104 5.35 -5.91 7.06
N VAL A 105 5.46 -6.01 5.73
CA VAL A 105 6.13 -7.14 5.09
C VAL A 105 7.63 -7.00 5.31
N VAL A 106 8.26 -8.03 5.87
CA VAL A 106 9.65 -8.00 6.29
C VAL A 106 10.45 -9.03 5.50
N HIS A 107 11.44 -8.57 4.73
CA HIS A 107 12.35 -9.41 3.96
C HIS A 107 13.80 -9.08 4.37
N GLY A 108 14.53 -10.06 4.88
CA GLY A 108 15.91 -9.86 5.27
C GLY A 108 16.12 -8.65 6.21
N ASP A 109 17.33 -8.13 6.26
CA ASP A 109 17.72 -6.98 7.10
C ASP A 109 17.95 -5.71 6.29
N GLU A 110 17.57 -5.72 4.99
CA GLU A 110 17.77 -4.58 4.12
C GLU A 110 16.62 -3.56 4.22
N GLY A 111 16.93 -2.32 3.85
CA GLY A 111 15.95 -1.25 3.87
C GLY A 111 15.86 -0.52 5.22
N ILE A 112 14.73 0.09 5.50
CA ILE A 112 14.54 0.91 6.72
C ILE A 112 13.34 0.43 7.52
N ALA A 113 12.21 0.22 6.84
CA ALA A 113 10.94 -0.04 7.53
C ALA A 113 10.85 -1.46 8.10
N GLY A 114 11.39 -2.47 7.41
CA GLY A 114 11.42 -3.85 7.90
C GLY A 114 12.26 -3.99 9.18
N PRO A 115 13.54 -3.54 9.19
CA PRO A 115 14.35 -3.53 10.41
C PRO A 115 13.72 -2.74 11.55
N TRP A 116 13.11 -1.59 11.26
CA TRP A 116 12.38 -0.82 12.28
C TRP A 116 11.19 -1.62 12.84
N ALA A 117 10.36 -2.22 12.00
CA ALA A 117 9.19 -2.98 12.47
C ALA A 117 9.56 -4.17 13.33
N ARG A 118 10.73 -4.83 13.08
CA ARG A 118 11.23 -5.94 13.90
C ARG A 118 11.64 -5.53 15.31
N THR A 119 12.02 -4.29 15.50
CA THR A 119 12.52 -3.78 16.78
C THR A 119 11.55 -2.85 17.47
N ALA A 120 10.49 -2.42 16.79
CA ALA A 120 9.47 -1.54 17.32
C ALA A 120 8.80 -2.14 18.56
N ALA A 121 8.61 -1.33 19.58
CA ALA A 121 8.01 -1.71 20.83
C ALA A 121 6.97 -0.67 21.30
N PRO A 122 6.02 -1.05 22.15
CA PRO A 122 5.13 -0.08 22.79
C PRO A 122 5.90 1.08 23.43
N GLY A 123 5.49 2.31 23.10
CA GLY A 123 6.16 3.55 23.50
C GLY A 123 7.02 4.18 22.39
N ASP A 124 7.36 3.46 21.34
CA ASP A 124 8.09 4.01 20.21
C ASP A 124 7.24 5.00 19.41
N THR A 125 7.91 5.94 18.72
CA THR A 125 7.23 6.94 17.90
C THR A 125 7.10 6.46 16.45
N LEU A 126 5.88 6.53 15.90
CA LEU A 126 5.58 6.36 14.49
C LEU A 126 5.07 7.68 13.93
N VAL A 127 5.71 8.21 12.88
CA VAL A 127 5.29 9.44 12.24
C VAL A 127 4.73 9.12 10.87
N ALA A 128 3.47 9.53 10.63
CA ALA A 128 2.77 9.24 9.39
C ALA A 128 2.18 10.49 8.74
N MET A 129 1.98 10.47 7.44
CA MET A 129 1.26 11.47 6.66
C MET A 129 0.27 10.78 5.72
N GLY A 130 -0.93 11.31 5.62
CA GLY A 130 -1.95 10.78 4.70
C GLY A 130 -3.32 10.85 5.37
N ALA A 131 -4.36 10.08 4.97
CA ALA A 131 -4.27 8.91 4.11
C ALA A 131 -4.57 9.25 2.64
N GLY A 132 -4.11 8.37 1.73
CA GLY A 132 -4.59 8.22 0.37
C GLY A 132 -5.31 6.89 0.23
N GLY A 133 -5.87 6.60 -0.96
CA GLY A 133 -6.62 5.40 -1.29
C GLY A 133 -7.72 5.75 -2.30
N ALA A 134 -8.21 4.77 -3.03
CA ALA A 134 -9.26 4.98 -4.02
C ALA A 134 -10.16 3.74 -4.24
N TYR A 135 -9.70 2.56 -3.88
CA TYR A 135 -10.47 1.33 -4.07
C TYR A 135 -11.45 1.11 -2.91
N ARG A 136 -12.64 0.71 -3.28
CA ARG A 136 -13.64 0.11 -2.38
C ARG A 136 -14.41 -0.95 -3.15
N PRO A 137 -14.69 -2.12 -2.58
CA PRO A 137 -15.56 -3.10 -3.21
C PRO A 137 -16.92 -2.48 -3.56
N ASP A 138 -17.32 -2.63 -4.82
CA ASP A 138 -18.62 -2.18 -5.32
C ASP A 138 -19.62 -3.32 -5.14
N PRO A 139 -20.65 -3.17 -4.30
CA PRO A 139 -21.64 -4.23 -4.07
C PRO A 139 -22.47 -4.57 -5.33
N ASP A 140 -22.50 -3.68 -6.30
CA ASP A 140 -23.23 -3.87 -7.57
C ASP A 140 -22.34 -4.49 -8.66
N ALA A 141 -21.05 -4.75 -8.40
CA ALA A 141 -20.17 -5.40 -9.37
C ALA A 141 -20.63 -6.85 -9.63
N PRO A 142 -20.74 -7.28 -10.92
CA PRO A 142 -21.12 -8.67 -11.25
C PRO A 142 -20.24 -9.71 -10.57
N TRP A 143 -18.93 -9.42 -10.46
CA TRP A 143 -17.94 -10.23 -9.74
C TRP A 143 -16.65 -9.42 -9.49
N HIS A 144 -15.79 -9.91 -8.60
CA HIS A 144 -14.55 -9.25 -8.21
C HIS A 144 -13.31 -10.05 -8.62
N LEU A 145 -12.26 -9.34 -9.03
CA LEU A 145 -10.95 -9.93 -9.32
C LEU A 145 -9.88 -9.19 -8.52
N LEU A 146 -9.37 -9.82 -7.45
CA LEU A 146 -8.33 -9.26 -6.59
C LEU A 146 -6.99 -9.93 -6.94
N ILE A 147 -6.05 -9.15 -7.43
CA ILE A 147 -4.72 -9.61 -7.85
C ILE A 147 -3.68 -8.89 -6.99
N ALA A 148 -2.83 -9.66 -6.32
CA ALA A 148 -1.88 -9.11 -5.37
C ALA A 148 -0.57 -9.89 -5.35
N ASP A 149 0.53 -9.20 -5.02
CA ASP A 149 1.66 -9.84 -4.40
C ASP A 149 1.61 -9.71 -2.88
N HIS A 150 2.60 -10.24 -2.17
CA HIS A 150 2.67 -10.21 -0.71
C HIS A 150 2.51 -8.78 -0.12
N THR A 151 3.01 -7.75 -0.83
CA THR A 151 2.94 -6.35 -0.35
C THR A 151 1.53 -5.77 -0.39
N ALA A 152 0.65 -6.31 -1.23
CA ALA A 152 -0.72 -5.86 -1.39
C ALA A 152 -1.75 -6.69 -0.59
N ILE A 153 -1.33 -7.79 0.07
CA ILE A 153 -2.21 -8.62 0.93
C ILE A 153 -2.93 -7.79 2.00
N PRO A 154 -2.30 -6.82 2.69
CA PRO A 154 -3.03 -5.99 3.66
C PRO A 154 -4.21 -5.22 3.04
N ALA A 155 -4.07 -4.73 1.81
CA ALA A 155 -5.16 -4.03 1.10
C ALA A 155 -6.26 -5.00 0.64
N VAL A 156 -5.89 -6.19 0.15
CA VAL A 156 -6.84 -7.26 -0.16
C VAL A 156 -7.61 -7.67 1.09
N SER A 157 -6.93 -7.81 2.23
CA SER A 157 -7.57 -8.15 3.50
C SER A 157 -8.60 -7.11 3.94
N SER A 158 -8.25 -5.83 3.87
CA SER A 158 -9.19 -4.75 4.20
C SER A 158 -10.37 -4.69 3.23
N ALA A 159 -10.16 -5.03 1.95
CA ALA A 159 -11.24 -5.11 0.98
C ALA A 159 -12.19 -6.27 1.29
N LEU A 160 -11.66 -7.44 1.62
CA LEU A 160 -12.47 -8.62 1.96
C LEU A 160 -13.36 -8.41 3.18
N GLU A 161 -12.89 -7.68 4.18
CA GLU A 161 -13.68 -7.36 5.39
C GLU A 161 -14.85 -6.41 5.12
N GLU A 162 -14.81 -5.66 4.02
CA GLU A 162 -15.91 -4.78 3.59
C GLU A 162 -16.76 -5.39 2.45
N MET A 163 -16.38 -6.55 1.92
CA MET A 163 -17.16 -7.22 0.89
C MET A 163 -18.46 -7.81 1.43
N ASP A 164 -19.50 -7.80 0.58
CA ASP A 164 -20.71 -8.54 0.87
C ASP A 164 -20.42 -10.05 0.95
N ALA A 165 -21.05 -10.75 1.90
CA ALA A 165 -20.90 -12.20 2.06
C ALA A 165 -21.35 -13.00 0.80
N ALA A 166 -22.20 -12.41 -0.04
CA ALA A 166 -22.62 -12.97 -1.32
C ALA A 166 -21.70 -12.62 -2.50
N ALA A 167 -20.63 -11.84 -2.28
CA ALA A 167 -19.68 -11.49 -3.34
C ALA A 167 -19.09 -12.73 -4.00
N THR A 168 -18.92 -12.67 -5.31
CA THR A 168 -18.35 -13.73 -6.13
C THR A 168 -17.09 -13.26 -6.83
N GLY A 169 -16.22 -14.21 -7.21
CA GLY A 169 -15.02 -13.84 -7.98
C GLY A 169 -13.78 -14.62 -7.59
N HIS A 170 -12.62 -13.98 -7.80
CA HIS A 170 -11.33 -14.61 -7.65
C HIS A 170 -10.33 -13.72 -6.91
N ILE A 171 -9.54 -14.34 -6.06
CA ILE A 171 -8.33 -13.77 -5.47
C ILE A 171 -7.15 -14.56 -6.01
N ILE A 172 -6.22 -13.90 -6.71
CA ILE A 172 -5.00 -14.52 -7.21
C ILE A 172 -3.82 -13.80 -6.58
N ALA A 173 -3.08 -14.50 -5.73
CA ALA A 173 -2.06 -13.86 -4.91
C ALA A 173 -0.70 -14.57 -4.99
N ASN A 174 0.34 -13.79 -5.34
CA ASN A 174 1.73 -14.25 -5.29
C ASN A 174 2.27 -14.10 -3.86
N VAL A 175 2.26 -15.19 -3.12
CA VAL A 175 2.86 -15.31 -1.78
C VAL A 175 3.65 -16.62 -1.73
N PRO A 176 4.97 -16.58 -1.99
CA PRO A 176 5.79 -17.78 -2.21
C PRO A 176 5.81 -18.75 -1.03
N HIS A 177 5.76 -18.22 0.19
CA HIS A 177 5.86 -19.02 1.40
C HIS A 177 4.48 -19.28 2.02
N ALA A 178 4.09 -20.55 2.08
CA ALA A 178 2.77 -20.95 2.55
C ALA A 178 2.42 -20.45 3.97
N GLU A 179 3.42 -20.32 4.84
CA GLU A 179 3.27 -19.79 6.20
C GLU A 179 2.91 -18.29 6.24
N ASN A 180 3.06 -17.57 5.11
CA ASN A 180 2.68 -16.17 4.96
C ASN A 180 1.32 -15.97 4.25
N ARG A 181 0.66 -17.07 3.84
CA ARG A 181 -0.63 -17.04 3.15
C ARG A 181 -1.76 -16.88 4.14
N LEU A 182 -2.09 -15.65 4.43
CA LEU A 182 -3.12 -15.29 5.40
C LEU A 182 -4.10 -14.29 4.79
N LEU A 183 -5.38 -14.61 4.86
CA LEU A 183 -6.50 -13.72 4.53
C LEU A 183 -7.54 -13.80 5.66
N PRO A 184 -8.36 -12.77 5.85
CA PRO A 184 -9.54 -12.84 6.69
C PRO A 184 -10.58 -13.82 6.10
N GLU A 185 -11.77 -13.82 6.67
CA GLU A 185 -12.88 -14.60 6.09
C GLU A 185 -13.13 -14.17 4.64
N VAL A 186 -13.14 -15.16 3.74
CA VAL A 186 -13.35 -14.95 2.31
C VAL A 186 -14.79 -15.31 1.98
N PRO A 187 -15.55 -14.45 1.26
CA PRO A 187 -16.91 -14.78 0.83
C PRO A 187 -16.97 -16.13 0.12
N ALA A 188 -18.00 -16.94 0.42
CA ALA A 188 -18.11 -18.31 -0.07
C ALA A 188 -18.15 -18.42 -1.60
N GLY A 189 -18.55 -17.36 -2.29
CA GLY A 189 -18.56 -17.27 -3.76
C GLY A 189 -17.21 -16.89 -4.38
N MET A 190 -16.18 -16.63 -3.57
CA MET A 190 -14.85 -16.27 -4.06
C MET A 190 -13.86 -17.44 -3.96
N THR A 191 -13.07 -17.62 -5.00
CA THR A 191 -12.00 -18.62 -5.06
C THR A 191 -10.64 -17.99 -4.79
N VAL A 192 -9.81 -18.61 -3.95
CA VAL A 192 -8.45 -18.18 -3.66
C VAL A 192 -7.43 -19.05 -4.39
N THR A 193 -6.58 -18.43 -5.20
CA THR A 193 -5.46 -19.09 -5.88
C THR A 193 -4.15 -18.47 -5.40
N TRP A 194 -3.35 -19.25 -4.69
CA TRP A 194 -2.00 -18.87 -4.27
C TRP A 194 -0.97 -19.34 -5.30
N VAL A 195 -0.06 -18.47 -5.66
CA VAL A 195 1.06 -18.77 -6.56
C VAL A 195 2.39 -18.37 -5.90
N ASP A 196 3.50 -18.87 -6.45
CA ASP A 196 4.81 -18.76 -5.82
C ASP A 196 5.74 -17.71 -6.47
N ASP A 197 5.36 -17.21 -7.64
CA ASP A 197 6.15 -16.23 -8.37
C ASP A 197 5.31 -15.35 -9.31
N ASP A 198 5.95 -14.34 -9.91
CA ASP A 198 5.31 -13.37 -10.79
C ASP A 198 4.84 -14.00 -12.12
N GLU A 199 5.57 -14.98 -12.65
CA GLU A 199 5.21 -15.65 -13.91
C GLU A 199 3.95 -16.49 -13.70
N ALA A 200 3.86 -17.21 -12.59
CA ALA A 200 2.68 -17.97 -12.20
C ALA A 200 1.48 -17.05 -11.94
N LEU A 201 1.70 -15.86 -11.34
CA LEU A 201 0.63 -14.87 -11.14
C LEU A 201 0.08 -14.38 -12.48
N ILE A 202 0.95 -14.02 -13.42
CA ILE A 202 0.56 -13.57 -14.76
C ILE A 202 -0.16 -14.68 -15.54
N ALA A 203 0.34 -15.93 -15.45
CA ALA A 203 -0.29 -17.07 -16.09
C ALA A 203 -1.69 -17.33 -15.51
N ALA A 204 -1.84 -17.35 -14.19
CA ALA A 204 -3.11 -17.58 -13.54
C ALA A 204 -4.18 -16.53 -13.92
N VAL A 205 -3.77 -15.26 -14.07
CA VAL A 205 -4.68 -14.19 -14.54
C VAL A 205 -5.05 -14.37 -16.02
N ARG A 206 -4.09 -14.78 -16.86
CA ARG A 206 -4.33 -15.00 -18.30
C ARG A 206 -5.28 -16.17 -18.55
N ASP A 207 -5.05 -17.27 -17.83
CA ASP A 207 -5.73 -18.55 -18.04
C ASP A 207 -7.03 -18.65 -17.23
N LEU A 208 -7.37 -17.59 -16.47
CA LEU A 208 -8.60 -17.52 -15.70
C LEU A 208 -9.82 -17.71 -16.60
N ASP A 209 -10.73 -18.58 -16.20
CA ASP A 209 -12.06 -18.68 -16.81
C ASP A 209 -12.94 -17.53 -16.29
N TRP A 210 -13.26 -16.60 -17.18
CA TRP A 210 -13.96 -15.36 -16.83
C TRP A 210 -15.45 -15.60 -16.69
N ALA A 211 -16.01 -15.18 -15.55
CA ALA A 211 -17.44 -15.15 -15.37
C ALA A 211 -18.13 -14.13 -16.30
N GLU A 212 -19.43 -14.24 -16.44
CA GLU A 212 -20.24 -13.26 -17.20
C GLU A 212 -20.23 -11.90 -16.48
N GLY A 213 -20.25 -10.83 -17.29
CA GLY A 213 -20.25 -9.45 -16.82
C GLY A 213 -18.84 -8.89 -16.59
N THR A 214 -18.80 -7.60 -16.34
CA THR A 214 -17.54 -6.85 -16.15
C THR A 214 -17.10 -6.95 -14.68
N PRO A 215 -15.88 -7.46 -14.39
CA PRO A 215 -15.39 -7.48 -13.02
C PRO A 215 -15.03 -6.10 -12.50
N GLN A 216 -15.17 -5.89 -11.20
CA GLN A 216 -14.39 -4.88 -10.53
C GLN A 216 -13.02 -5.49 -10.18
N VAL A 217 -11.94 -4.81 -10.63
CA VAL A 217 -10.58 -5.34 -10.49
C VAL A 217 -9.76 -4.50 -9.53
N PHE A 218 -9.10 -5.17 -8.60
CA PHE A 218 -7.99 -4.65 -7.80
C PHE A 218 -6.71 -5.39 -8.20
N ALA A 219 -5.69 -4.69 -8.70
CA ALA A 219 -4.44 -5.30 -9.13
C ALA A 219 -3.24 -4.47 -8.67
N HIS A 220 -2.58 -4.88 -7.60
CA HIS A 220 -1.48 -4.14 -7.01
C HIS A 220 -0.30 -5.06 -6.64
N GLY A 221 0.93 -4.54 -6.85
CA GLY A 221 2.16 -5.31 -6.56
C GLY A 221 3.37 -4.80 -7.30
N GLU A 222 4.25 -5.72 -7.73
CA GLU A 222 5.47 -5.42 -8.47
C GLU A 222 5.18 -4.79 -9.83
N ARG A 223 5.93 -3.76 -10.20
CA ARG A 223 5.69 -2.89 -11.37
C ARG A 223 5.57 -3.65 -12.70
N GLU A 224 6.52 -4.49 -13.04
CA GLU A 224 6.53 -5.16 -14.34
C GLU A 224 5.46 -6.26 -14.41
N THR A 225 5.20 -6.92 -13.30
CA THR A 225 4.09 -7.87 -13.14
C THR A 225 2.75 -7.16 -13.36
N ILE A 226 2.54 -6.01 -12.71
CA ILE A 226 1.32 -5.22 -12.87
C ILE A 226 1.16 -4.69 -14.29
N LYS A 227 2.23 -4.29 -14.97
CA LYS A 227 2.18 -3.93 -16.41
C LYS A 227 1.74 -5.11 -17.29
N ALA A 228 2.25 -6.32 -17.02
CA ALA A 228 1.83 -7.50 -17.77
C ALA A 228 0.34 -7.82 -17.53
N ILE A 229 -0.10 -7.75 -16.28
CA ILE A 229 -1.52 -7.93 -15.90
C ILE A 229 -2.38 -6.85 -16.58
N ARG A 230 -1.95 -5.59 -16.60
CA ARG A 230 -2.68 -4.50 -17.26
C ARG A 230 -2.92 -4.78 -18.74
N ARG A 231 -1.95 -5.38 -19.44
CA ARG A 231 -2.13 -5.78 -20.87
C ARG A 231 -3.20 -6.86 -21.01
N ILE A 232 -3.20 -7.88 -20.14
CA ILE A 232 -4.22 -8.93 -20.12
C ILE A 232 -5.62 -8.33 -19.89
N LEU A 233 -5.75 -7.44 -18.90
CA LEU A 233 -7.02 -6.77 -18.60
C LEU A 233 -7.52 -5.91 -19.79
N LYS A 234 -6.58 -5.27 -20.50
CA LYS A 234 -6.88 -4.50 -21.70
C LYS A 234 -7.33 -5.39 -22.87
N GLU A 235 -6.68 -6.54 -23.08
CA GLU A 235 -7.07 -7.54 -24.07
C GLU A 235 -8.45 -8.15 -23.77
N ARG A 236 -8.83 -8.19 -22.49
CA ARG A 236 -10.15 -8.60 -22.00
C ARG A 236 -11.17 -7.45 -21.98
N GLU A 237 -10.81 -6.28 -22.51
CA GLU A 237 -11.64 -5.09 -22.63
C GLU A 237 -12.23 -4.59 -21.29
N VAL A 238 -11.52 -4.82 -20.15
CA VAL A 238 -11.97 -4.32 -18.84
C VAL A 238 -11.93 -2.79 -18.85
N PRO A 239 -13.04 -2.10 -18.58
CA PRO A 239 -13.11 -0.65 -18.60
C PRO A 239 -12.26 -0.03 -17.49
N ARG A 240 -11.74 1.17 -17.74
CA ARG A 240 -10.84 1.86 -16.80
C ARG A 240 -11.50 2.16 -15.46
N GLU A 241 -12.76 2.49 -15.47
CA GLU A 241 -13.58 2.77 -14.28
C GLU A 241 -13.75 1.56 -13.35
N SER A 242 -13.62 0.35 -13.89
CA SER A 242 -13.67 -0.90 -13.12
C SER A 242 -12.30 -1.33 -12.56
N LEU A 243 -11.25 -0.52 -12.79
CA LEU A 243 -9.88 -0.88 -12.46
C LEU A 243 -9.31 -0.01 -11.34
N SER A 244 -8.88 -0.63 -10.24
CA SER A 244 -7.86 -0.10 -9.35
C SER A 244 -6.54 -0.83 -9.63
N ILE A 245 -5.61 -0.18 -10.32
CA ILE A 245 -4.35 -0.80 -10.71
C ILE A 245 -3.18 0.12 -10.40
N SER A 246 -2.18 -0.37 -9.64
CA SER A 246 -1.01 0.43 -9.27
C SER A 246 0.19 -0.44 -8.90
N ALA A 247 1.39 -0.01 -9.30
CA ALA A 247 2.60 -0.59 -8.76
C ALA A 247 2.85 -0.06 -7.33
N TYR A 248 3.11 -1.00 -6.41
CA TYR A 248 3.51 -0.69 -5.05
C TYR A 248 5.03 -0.58 -4.91
N TRP A 249 5.77 -1.36 -5.69
CA TRP A 249 7.22 -1.38 -5.71
C TRP A 249 7.76 -1.81 -7.07
N ALA A 250 9.08 -1.74 -7.25
CA ALA A 250 9.73 -2.25 -8.44
C ALA A 250 11.03 -2.97 -8.07
N ARG A 251 11.24 -4.14 -8.64
CA ARG A 251 12.41 -4.97 -8.41
C ARG A 251 13.71 -4.22 -8.73
N GLY A 252 14.67 -4.29 -7.80
CA GLY A 252 15.96 -3.61 -7.93
C GLY A 252 15.88 -2.08 -7.81
N ARG A 253 14.78 -1.52 -7.29
CA ARG A 253 14.61 -0.08 -7.03
C ARG A 253 14.39 0.18 -5.55
N ALA A 254 15.15 1.11 -4.98
CA ALA A 254 14.79 1.68 -3.70
C ALA A 254 13.51 2.51 -3.83
N GLU A 255 12.72 2.62 -2.77
CA GLU A 255 11.43 3.35 -2.77
C GLU A 255 11.55 4.77 -3.33
N ASP A 256 12.59 5.51 -2.96
CA ASP A 256 12.77 6.90 -3.40
C ASP A 256 12.99 6.97 -4.93
N GLN A 257 13.76 6.03 -5.49
CA GLN A 257 13.95 5.90 -6.93
C GLN A 257 12.66 5.47 -7.63
N PHE A 258 11.97 4.47 -7.09
CA PHE A 258 10.69 4.01 -7.61
C PHE A 258 9.65 5.13 -7.67
N GLN A 259 9.55 5.95 -6.62
CA GLN A 259 8.61 7.07 -6.58
C GLN A 259 8.98 8.18 -7.57
N ALA A 260 10.27 8.41 -7.81
CA ALA A 260 10.73 9.34 -8.86
C ALA A 260 10.34 8.84 -10.25
N GLU A 261 10.61 7.55 -10.53
CA GLU A 261 10.31 6.89 -11.80
C GLU A 261 8.81 6.86 -12.15
N LYS A 262 7.89 6.93 -11.17
CA LYS A 262 6.42 6.99 -11.43
C LYS A 262 6.01 8.14 -12.35
N ARG A 263 6.82 9.18 -12.47
CA ARG A 263 6.56 10.35 -13.33
C ARG A 263 7.19 10.21 -14.72
N GLU A 264 7.96 9.17 -14.94
CA GLU A 264 8.68 8.88 -16.17
C GLU A 264 7.96 7.78 -16.95
N PRO A 265 8.22 7.61 -18.26
CA PRO A 265 7.60 6.55 -19.06
C PRO A 265 7.79 5.14 -18.49
N ILE A 266 8.95 4.88 -17.85
CA ILE A 266 9.22 3.57 -17.22
C ILE A 266 8.27 3.27 -16.06
N GLY A 267 7.74 4.29 -15.39
CA GLY A 267 6.83 4.14 -14.24
C GLY A 267 5.36 4.10 -14.60
N GLN A 268 5.01 4.35 -15.86
CA GLN A 268 3.61 4.35 -16.31
C GLN A 268 3.10 2.91 -16.47
N ILE A 269 1.86 2.70 -16.05
CA ILE A 269 1.11 1.44 -16.17
C ILE A 269 -0.04 1.71 -17.13
N ASP A 270 0.25 1.59 -18.45
CA ASP A 270 -0.69 1.89 -19.54
C ASP A 270 -1.24 0.62 -20.17
#